data_109980784cba8a54083613b7a0d5b6b3
#
_entry.id   109980784cba8a54083613b7a0d5b6b3
#
_cell.length_a   1.000
_cell.length_b   1.000
_cell.length_c   1.000
_cell.angle_alpha   90.00
_cell.angle_beta   90.00
_cell.angle_gamma   90.00
#
_symmetry.space_group_name_H-M   'P 1'
#
loop_
_entity.id
_entity.type
_entity.pdbx_description
1 polymer ?
#
loop_
_entity_poly.entity_id
_entity_poly.type
_entity_poly.pdbx_seq_one_letter_code
_entity_poly.pdbx_strand_id
1 'polypeptide(L)'
;KTEIGRVPLHRLEGIVCFSYPGASPALMGKCASLGVDLSFFSPQGRFLARAVGEERGNVLLRQTQYRIADSEAESCLYARNFILGKVYNARWVLERATRDHPQRVPVEQLKRTSAQLAAALPLIEQCDDLDQLRGLEGEAAQRYFDCFDSLILQQHDDFSFAGRSRRPPLDNTNALLSFAYSLLASDCTAALQS
;
A
#
# COMPACT_ATOMS: atom_id res chain seq x y z
N LYS A 1 21.02 24.01 17.14
CA LYS A 1 20.25 23.29 16.08
C LYS A 1 20.05 24.25 14.91
N THR A 2 20.47 23.87 13.73
CA THR A 2 20.29 24.67 12.52
C THR A 2 18.93 24.29 11.91
N GLU A 3 18.09 25.27 11.59
CA GLU A 3 16.83 25.05 10.85
C GLU A 3 17.20 24.66 9.41
N ILE A 4 16.68 23.52 8.93
CA ILE A 4 16.96 22.98 7.60
C ILE A 4 15.78 23.29 6.65
N GLY A 5 14.58 23.49 7.20
CA GLY A 5 13.39 23.81 6.43
C GLY A 5 12.19 24.05 7.31
N ARG A 6 11.13 24.62 6.72
CA ARG A 6 9.88 24.92 7.40
C ARG A 6 8.70 24.54 6.51
N VAL A 7 7.78 23.73 7.04
CA VAL A 7 6.56 23.29 6.34
C VAL A 7 5.34 23.61 7.21
N PRO A 8 4.31 24.28 6.68
CA PRO A 8 3.08 24.56 7.41
C PRO A 8 2.28 23.27 7.69
N LEU A 9 1.93 23.02 8.95
CA LEU A 9 1.22 21.80 9.35
C LEU A 9 -0.15 21.63 8.68
N HIS A 10 -0.87 22.73 8.42
CA HIS A 10 -2.20 22.68 7.77
C HIS A 10 -2.18 22.20 6.31
N ARG A 11 -0.99 21.99 5.74
CA ARG A 11 -0.78 21.44 4.38
C ARG A 11 -0.41 19.97 4.40
N LEU A 12 -0.28 19.37 5.58
CA LEU A 12 0.17 17.99 5.73
C LEU A 12 -1.01 17.12 6.18
N GLU A 13 -1.14 15.98 5.56
CA GLU A 13 -2.02 14.89 5.97
C GLU A 13 -1.31 13.97 6.98
N GLY A 14 0.02 13.84 6.85
CA GLY A 14 0.83 13.04 7.74
C GLY A 14 2.29 13.44 7.78
N ILE A 15 2.97 13.05 8.85
CA ILE A 15 4.41 13.20 9.07
C ILE A 15 4.99 11.84 9.44
N VAL A 16 5.99 11.41 8.69
CA VAL A 16 6.71 10.17 8.96
C VAL A 16 8.14 10.49 9.40
N CYS A 17 8.50 10.09 10.60
CA CYS A 17 9.82 10.32 11.18
C CYS A 17 10.67 9.04 11.09
N PHE A 18 11.73 9.06 10.27
CA PHE A 18 12.70 7.96 10.14
C PHE A 18 13.95 8.29 10.96
N SER A 19 13.88 8.30 12.24
CA SER A 19 15.07 8.39 13.12
C SER A 19 14.67 8.47 14.59
N TYR A 20 15.62 8.30 15.48
CA TYR A 20 15.44 8.40 16.92
C TYR A 20 15.27 9.83 17.50
N PRO A 21 15.65 10.97 16.83
CA PRO A 21 15.41 12.31 17.40
C PRO A 21 13.95 12.63 17.67
N GLY A 22 13.02 11.99 16.97
CA GLY A 22 11.59 12.09 17.27
C GLY A 22 10.99 13.48 17.02
N ALA A 23 9.85 13.75 17.66
CA ALA A 23 9.12 15.00 17.62
C ALA A 23 8.90 15.55 19.02
N SER A 24 8.74 16.88 19.16
CA SER A 24 8.44 17.48 20.45
C SER A 24 7.00 17.16 20.88
N PRO A 25 6.71 17.08 22.21
CA PRO A 25 5.34 16.89 22.71
C PRO A 25 4.37 17.95 22.18
N ALA A 26 4.82 19.20 22.01
CA ALA A 26 4.03 20.27 21.43
C ALA A 26 3.63 19.99 19.97
N LEU A 27 4.56 19.45 19.16
CA LEU A 27 4.26 19.03 17.79
C LEU A 27 3.30 17.84 17.79
N MET A 28 3.50 16.84 18.65
CA MET A 28 2.60 15.68 18.77
C MET A 28 1.17 16.13 19.09
N GLY A 29 0.98 16.98 20.10
CA GLY A 29 -0.32 17.51 20.48
C GLY A 29 -0.96 18.36 19.36
N LYS A 30 -0.15 19.14 18.63
CA LYS A 30 -0.66 19.95 17.52
C LYS A 30 -1.08 19.09 16.33
N CYS A 31 -0.31 18.06 15.97
CA CYS A 31 -0.69 17.09 14.96
C CYS A 31 -2.01 16.40 15.33
N ALA A 32 -2.11 15.87 16.54
CA ALA A 32 -3.32 15.24 17.04
C ALA A 32 -4.55 16.17 16.98
N SER A 33 -4.38 17.47 17.34
CA SER A 33 -5.48 18.45 17.30
C SER A 33 -5.95 18.81 15.90
N LEU A 34 -5.08 18.65 14.89
CA LEU A 34 -5.35 18.96 13.48
C LEU A 34 -5.72 17.72 12.66
N GLY A 35 -5.67 16.51 13.23
CA GLY A 35 -5.88 15.27 12.48
C GLY A 35 -4.71 14.93 11.54
N VAL A 36 -3.50 15.47 11.79
CA VAL A 36 -2.29 15.14 11.03
C VAL A 36 -1.67 13.89 11.63
N ASP A 37 -1.56 12.80 10.86
CA ASP A 37 -0.90 11.59 11.33
C ASP A 37 0.58 11.87 11.65
N LEU A 38 1.07 11.34 12.77
CA LEU A 38 2.49 11.45 13.13
C LEU A 38 3.02 10.10 13.54
N SER A 39 3.77 9.49 12.63
CA SER A 39 4.28 8.13 12.77
C SER A 39 5.80 8.11 12.86
N PHE A 40 6.33 7.22 13.69
CA PHE A 40 7.75 7.02 13.94
C PHE A 40 8.20 5.66 13.43
N PHE A 41 9.28 5.66 12.66
CA PHE A 41 9.89 4.47 12.10
C PHE A 41 11.38 4.42 12.48
N SER A 42 11.93 3.21 12.56
CA SER A 42 13.38 3.04 12.64
C SER A 42 14.04 3.53 11.34
N PRO A 43 15.37 3.79 11.35
CA PRO A 43 16.10 4.12 10.12
C PRO A 43 15.94 3.07 9.00
N GLN A 44 15.63 1.82 9.36
CA GLN A 44 15.40 0.71 8.41
C GLN A 44 13.93 0.55 7.99
N GLY A 45 13.05 1.51 8.35
CA GLY A 45 11.64 1.50 7.95
C GLY A 45 10.71 0.59 8.78
N ARG A 46 11.16 0.11 9.95
CA ARG A 46 10.28 -0.62 10.88
C ARG A 46 9.43 0.37 11.66
N PHE A 47 8.11 0.20 11.65
CA PHE A 47 7.20 0.98 12.47
C PHE A 47 7.54 0.84 13.97
N LEU A 48 7.59 1.95 14.70
CA LEU A 48 7.90 2.03 16.13
C LEU A 48 6.69 2.48 16.93
N ALA A 49 6.10 3.61 16.57
CA ALA A 49 4.98 4.22 17.30
C ALA A 49 4.23 5.22 16.41
N ARG A 50 3.02 5.56 16.85
CA ARG A 50 2.23 6.67 16.32
C ARG A 50 1.78 7.55 17.48
N ALA A 51 1.78 8.87 17.26
CA ALA A 51 1.18 9.82 18.22
C ALA A 51 -0.34 9.86 17.98
N VAL A 52 -1.11 9.37 18.95
CA VAL A 52 -2.58 9.40 18.94
C VAL A 52 -3.04 10.40 19.99
N GLY A 53 -3.97 11.28 19.62
CA GLY A 53 -4.60 12.22 20.54
C GLY A 53 -5.81 11.61 21.26
N GLU A 54 -6.67 12.49 21.79
CA GLU A 54 -7.98 12.08 22.32
C GLU A 54 -8.78 11.35 21.24
N GLU A 55 -9.32 10.19 21.58
CA GLU A 55 -10.23 9.46 20.70
C GLU A 55 -11.53 10.25 20.51
N ARG A 56 -11.72 10.78 19.32
CA ARG A 56 -12.94 11.48 18.91
C ARG A 56 -13.79 10.67 17.96
N GLY A 57 -13.47 9.38 17.84
CA GLY A 57 -14.05 8.50 16.84
C GLY A 57 -15.51 8.13 17.09
N ASN A 58 -16.20 7.77 16.03
CA ASN A 58 -17.57 7.27 16.05
C ASN A 58 -17.61 5.85 16.63
N VAL A 59 -18.04 5.69 17.86
CA VAL A 59 -18.18 4.39 18.54
C VAL A 59 -19.08 3.43 17.75
N LEU A 60 -20.12 3.93 17.09
CA LEU A 60 -21.01 3.10 16.27
C LEU A 60 -20.30 2.56 15.04
N LEU A 61 -19.43 3.35 14.43
CA LEU A 61 -18.60 2.89 13.30
C LEU A 61 -17.66 1.77 13.74
N ARG A 62 -16.97 1.93 14.87
CA ARG A 62 -16.10 0.88 15.43
C ARG A 62 -16.87 -0.40 15.76
N GLN A 63 -18.04 -0.29 16.37
CA GLN A 63 -18.89 -1.45 16.61
C GLN A 63 -19.27 -2.16 15.28
N THR A 64 -19.58 -1.39 14.24
CA THR A 64 -19.87 -1.93 12.93
C THR A 64 -18.67 -2.63 12.32
N GLN A 65 -17.47 -2.06 12.42
CA GLN A 65 -16.23 -2.70 11.97
C GLN A 65 -15.99 -4.05 12.66
N TYR A 66 -16.20 -4.15 13.99
CA TYR A 66 -16.09 -5.42 14.70
C TYR A 66 -17.13 -6.44 14.26
N ARG A 67 -18.39 -6.03 14.09
CA ARG A 67 -19.46 -6.93 13.62
C ARG A 67 -19.18 -7.47 12.21
N ILE A 68 -18.67 -6.61 11.31
CA ILE A 68 -18.23 -7.03 9.98
C ILE A 68 -17.09 -8.03 10.08
N ALA A 69 -16.11 -7.81 10.98
CA ALA A 69 -14.99 -8.71 11.17
C ALA A 69 -15.40 -10.09 11.71
N ASP A 70 -16.50 -10.16 12.48
CA ASP A 70 -17.05 -11.40 13.01
C ASP A 70 -17.86 -12.20 11.98
N SER A 71 -18.18 -11.59 10.80
CA SER A 71 -18.96 -12.21 9.72
C SER A 71 -18.06 -12.44 8.50
N GLU A 72 -17.78 -13.68 8.16
CA GLU A 72 -17.00 -14.02 6.95
C GLU A 72 -17.66 -13.49 5.67
N ALA A 73 -18.97 -13.56 5.55
CA ALA A 73 -19.70 -13.08 4.39
C ALA A 73 -19.57 -11.55 4.23
N GLU A 74 -19.75 -10.79 5.32
CA GLU A 74 -19.58 -9.35 5.29
C GLU A 74 -18.12 -8.96 5.05
N SER A 75 -17.16 -9.63 5.71
CA SER A 75 -15.73 -9.44 5.47
C SER A 75 -15.36 -9.68 4.01
N CYS A 76 -15.95 -10.71 3.38
CA CYS A 76 -15.73 -11.02 1.97
C CYS A 76 -16.23 -9.88 1.05
N LEU A 77 -17.37 -9.26 1.34
CA LEU A 77 -17.87 -8.11 0.57
C LEU A 77 -16.89 -6.93 0.54
N TYR A 78 -16.31 -6.59 1.69
CA TYR A 78 -15.31 -5.51 1.77
C TYR A 78 -13.98 -5.91 1.14
N ALA A 79 -13.47 -7.10 1.45
CA ALA A 79 -12.21 -7.62 0.90
C ALA A 79 -12.26 -7.66 -0.63
N ARG A 80 -13.38 -8.10 -1.21
CA ARG A 80 -13.63 -8.14 -2.65
C ARG A 80 -13.43 -6.78 -3.31
N ASN A 81 -13.98 -5.71 -2.73
CA ASN A 81 -13.82 -4.36 -3.27
C ASN A 81 -12.35 -3.90 -3.27
N PHE A 82 -11.60 -4.20 -2.21
CA PHE A 82 -10.16 -3.90 -2.16
C PHE A 82 -9.38 -4.69 -3.20
N ILE A 83 -9.67 -5.98 -3.36
CA ILE A 83 -8.99 -6.83 -4.35
C ILE A 83 -9.33 -6.39 -5.78
N LEU A 84 -10.59 -6.06 -6.06
CA LEU A 84 -10.99 -5.47 -7.35
C LEU A 84 -10.19 -4.22 -7.68
N GLY A 85 -10.11 -3.27 -6.74
CA GLY A 85 -9.32 -2.05 -6.91
C GLY A 85 -7.84 -2.33 -7.13
N LYS A 86 -7.26 -3.28 -6.38
CA LYS A 86 -5.86 -3.69 -6.51
C LYS A 86 -5.56 -4.28 -7.90
N VAL A 87 -6.37 -5.24 -8.35
CA VAL A 87 -6.18 -5.91 -9.65
C VAL A 87 -6.42 -4.94 -10.81
N TYR A 88 -7.44 -4.10 -10.70
CA TYR A 88 -7.70 -3.04 -11.66
C TYR A 88 -6.52 -2.08 -11.80
N ASN A 89 -5.97 -1.58 -10.69
CA ASN A 89 -4.83 -0.68 -10.70
C ASN A 89 -3.56 -1.36 -11.25
N ALA A 90 -3.29 -2.61 -10.88
CA ALA A 90 -2.17 -3.39 -11.42
C ALA A 90 -2.27 -3.50 -12.94
N ARG A 91 -3.47 -3.82 -13.48
CA ARG A 91 -3.72 -3.83 -14.91
C ARG A 91 -3.41 -2.47 -15.56
N TRP A 92 -3.86 -1.36 -14.97
CA TRP A 92 -3.63 -0.03 -15.54
C TRP A 92 -2.15 0.39 -15.54
N VAL A 93 -1.35 -0.09 -14.59
CA VAL A 93 0.11 0.10 -14.63
C VAL A 93 0.69 -0.54 -15.89
N LEU A 94 0.28 -1.77 -16.24
CA LEU A 94 0.73 -2.45 -17.46
C LEU A 94 0.26 -1.73 -18.73
N GLU A 95 -1.01 -1.33 -18.78
CA GLU A 95 -1.57 -0.58 -19.91
C GLU A 95 -0.83 0.74 -20.13
N ARG A 96 -0.54 1.45 -19.04
CA ARG A 96 0.21 2.70 -19.10
C ARG A 96 1.64 2.49 -19.59
N ALA A 97 2.34 1.47 -19.09
CA ALA A 97 3.69 1.15 -19.53
C ALA A 97 3.74 0.86 -21.04
N THR A 98 2.79 0.08 -21.56
CA THR A 98 2.72 -0.23 -23.00
C THR A 98 2.38 0.97 -23.86
N ARG A 99 1.59 1.92 -23.34
CA ARG A 99 1.23 3.16 -24.05
C ARG A 99 2.36 4.18 -24.05
N ASP A 100 2.98 4.40 -22.88
CA ASP A 100 3.94 5.49 -22.68
C ASP A 100 5.37 5.09 -23.12
N HIS A 101 5.68 3.78 -23.09
CA HIS A 101 7.03 3.27 -23.37
C HIS A 101 7.06 2.04 -24.29
N PRO A 102 6.35 2.03 -25.44
CA PRO A 102 6.18 0.81 -26.27
C PRO A 102 7.48 0.25 -26.83
N GLN A 103 8.52 1.07 -26.96
CA GLN A 103 9.84 0.64 -27.48
C GLN A 103 10.79 0.12 -26.38
N ARG A 104 10.40 0.24 -25.11
CA ARG A 104 11.25 -0.10 -23.96
C ARG A 104 10.72 -1.26 -23.13
N VAL A 105 9.48 -1.68 -23.39
CA VAL A 105 8.82 -2.76 -22.66
C VAL A 105 8.36 -3.86 -23.63
N PRO A 106 8.25 -5.12 -23.18
CA PRO A 106 7.71 -6.22 -23.98
C PRO A 106 6.18 -6.10 -24.09
N VAL A 107 5.71 -5.30 -25.06
CA VAL A 107 4.30 -4.90 -25.22
C VAL A 107 3.36 -6.12 -25.24
N GLU A 108 3.69 -7.15 -26.05
CA GLU A 108 2.84 -8.34 -26.19
C GLU A 108 2.69 -9.10 -24.86
N GLN A 109 3.77 -9.25 -24.10
CA GLN A 109 3.73 -9.89 -22.80
C GLN A 109 2.86 -9.10 -21.81
N LEU A 110 3.09 -7.77 -21.71
CA LEU A 110 2.33 -6.90 -20.80
C LEU A 110 0.84 -6.84 -21.17
N LYS A 111 0.51 -6.81 -22.47
CA LYS A 111 -0.88 -6.86 -22.95
C LYS A 111 -1.55 -8.18 -22.62
N ARG A 112 -0.84 -9.31 -22.77
CA ARG A 112 -1.35 -10.63 -22.37
C ARG A 112 -1.65 -10.67 -20.88
N THR A 113 -0.70 -10.22 -20.04
CA THR A 113 -0.90 -10.15 -18.57
C THR A 113 -2.06 -9.22 -18.22
N SER A 114 -2.16 -8.05 -18.87
CA SER A 114 -3.29 -7.13 -18.69
C SER A 114 -4.64 -7.77 -18.99
N ALA A 115 -4.72 -8.55 -20.10
CA ALA A 115 -5.93 -9.29 -20.46
C ALA A 115 -6.29 -10.37 -19.43
N GLN A 116 -5.29 -11.07 -18.88
CA GLN A 116 -5.49 -12.06 -17.82
C GLN A 116 -6.00 -11.41 -16.52
N LEU A 117 -5.44 -10.25 -16.14
CA LEU A 117 -5.92 -9.49 -14.99
C LEU A 117 -7.36 -8.98 -15.22
N ALA A 118 -7.68 -8.53 -16.44
CA ALA A 118 -9.05 -8.14 -16.79
C ALA A 118 -10.04 -9.30 -16.67
N ALA A 119 -9.64 -10.51 -17.09
CA ALA A 119 -10.47 -11.71 -16.98
C ALA A 119 -10.69 -12.16 -15.52
N ALA A 120 -9.80 -11.81 -14.60
CA ALA A 120 -9.96 -12.10 -13.17
C ALA A 120 -11.00 -11.19 -12.49
N LEU A 121 -11.24 -9.97 -12.98
CA LEU A 121 -12.12 -9.01 -12.33
C LEU A 121 -13.56 -9.52 -12.13
N PRO A 122 -14.27 -10.09 -13.13
CA PRO A 122 -15.60 -10.62 -12.92
C PRO A 122 -15.63 -11.83 -11.98
N LEU A 123 -14.56 -12.65 -11.92
CA LEU A 123 -14.46 -13.76 -10.96
C LEU A 123 -14.33 -13.25 -9.53
N ILE A 124 -13.53 -12.19 -9.33
CA ILE A 124 -13.39 -11.52 -8.04
C ILE A 124 -14.71 -10.88 -7.64
N GLU A 125 -15.40 -10.20 -8.56
CA GLU A 125 -16.67 -9.52 -8.31
C GLU A 125 -17.80 -10.46 -7.85
N GLN A 126 -17.80 -11.70 -8.31
CA GLN A 126 -18.81 -12.71 -7.98
C GLN A 126 -18.38 -13.63 -6.82
N CYS A 127 -17.15 -13.48 -6.30
CA CYS A 127 -16.62 -14.33 -5.26
C CYS A 127 -17.28 -14.00 -3.90
N ASP A 128 -17.79 -15.00 -3.21
CA ASP A 128 -18.45 -14.90 -1.89
C ASP A 128 -17.70 -15.69 -0.79
N ASP A 129 -16.56 -16.29 -1.12
CA ASP A 129 -15.70 -17.08 -0.24
C ASP A 129 -14.33 -16.39 -0.08
N LEU A 130 -13.89 -16.19 1.19
CA LEU A 130 -12.63 -15.49 1.49
C LEU A 130 -11.39 -16.28 1.05
N ASP A 131 -11.41 -17.60 1.12
CA ASP A 131 -10.25 -18.41 0.73
C ASP A 131 -10.11 -18.47 -0.80
N GLN A 132 -11.25 -18.59 -1.51
CA GLN A 132 -11.28 -18.45 -2.96
C GLN A 132 -10.81 -17.06 -3.40
N LEU A 133 -11.28 -16.00 -2.73
CA LEU A 133 -10.86 -14.63 -3.00
C LEU A 133 -9.36 -14.43 -2.80
N ARG A 134 -8.79 -15.04 -1.75
CA ARG A 134 -7.34 -15.05 -1.48
C ARG A 134 -6.57 -15.77 -2.58
N GLY A 135 -7.11 -16.86 -3.09
CA GLY A 135 -6.56 -17.58 -4.24
C GLY A 135 -6.52 -16.72 -5.51
N LEU A 136 -7.63 -16.06 -5.85
CA LEU A 136 -7.72 -15.15 -7.00
C LEU A 136 -6.76 -13.96 -6.88
N GLU A 137 -6.65 -13.38 -5.68
CA GLU A 137 -5.68 -12.30 -5.40
C GLU A 137 -4.24 -12.78 -5.60
N GLY A 138 -3.90 -13.94 -5.05
CA GLY A 138 -2.56 -14.52 -5.15
C GLY A 138 -2.16 -14.79 -6.60
N GLU A 139 -3.06 -15.38 -7.40
CA GLU A 139 -2.83 -15.64 -8.81
C GLU A 139 -2.65 -14.33 -9.61
N ALA A 140 -3.51 -13.33 -9.38
CA ALA A 140 -3.39 -12.03 -10.03
C ALA A 140 -2.07 -11.33 -9.65
N ALA A 141 -1.68 -11.39 -8.37
CA ALA A 141 -0.42 -10.82 -7.89
C ALA A 141 0.79 -11.53 -8.52
N GLN A 142 0.78 -12.86 -8.60
CA GLN A 142 1.86 -13.61 -9.25
C GLN A 142 2.02 -13.19 -10.72
N ARG A 143 0.95 -13.18 -11.51
CA ARG A 143 0.98 -12.78 -12.92
C ARG A 143 1.52 -11.34 -13.10
N TYR A 144 1.15 -10.43 -12.22
CA TYR A 144 1.67 -9.06 -12.24
C TYR A 144 3.17 -9.02 -11.92
N PHE A 145 3.61 -9.71 -10.87
CA PHE A 145 5.02 -9.71 -10.46
C PHE A 145 5.92 -10.49 -11.43
N ASP A 146 5.41 -11.48 -12.17
CA ASP A 146 6.17 -12.21 -13.20
C ASP A 146 6.63 -11.29 -14.35
N CYS A 147 5.95 -10.17 -14.58
CA CYS A 147 6.36 -9.19 -15.59
C CYS A 147 6.90 -7.88 -14.99
N PHE A 148 7.01 -7.79 -13.68
CA PHE A 148 7.34 -6.54 -12.99
C PHE A 148 8.74 -6.00 -13.33
N ASP A 149 9.72 -6.88 -13.50
CA ASP A 149 11.10 -6.48 -13.87
C ASP A 149 11.14 -5.65 -15.16
N SER A 150 10.31 -5.99 -16.13
CA SER A 150 10.22 -5.27 -17.40
C SER A 150 9.63 -3.85 -17.28
N LEU A 151 9.07 -3.49 -16.15
CA LEU A 151 8.58 -2.15 -15.85
C LEU A 151 9.67 -1.22 -15.28
N ILE A 152 10.83 -1.77 -14.93
CA ILE A 152 11.99 -1.02 -14.43
C ILE A 152 12.76 -0.49 -15.63
N LEU A 153 12.55 0.79 -15.96
CA LEU A 153 13.06 1.37 -17.20
C LEU A 153 14.43 2.02 -17.05
N GLN A 154 14.91 2.25 -15.83
CA GLN A 154 16.18 2.91 -15.56
C GLN A 154 16.88 2.26 -14.39
N GLN A 155 18.22 2.42 -14.31
CA GLN A 155 19.07 1.91 -13.22
C GLN A 155 18.85 0.40 -12.96
N HIS A 156 18.65 -0.38 -14.03
CA HIS A 156 18.33 -1.80 -13.94
C HIS A 156 19.44 -2.63 -13.27
N ASP A 157 20.69 -2.18 -13.36
CA ASP A 157 21.83 -2.83 -12.69
C ASP A 157 21.69 -2.78 -11.16
N ASP A 158 21.10 -1.70 -10.63
CA ASP A 158 20.87 -1.50 -9.19
C ASP A 158 19.50 -1.99 -8.74
N PHE A 159 18.49 -1.98 -9.61
CA PHE A 159 17.08 -2.22 -9.31
C PHE A 159 16.47 -3.36 -10.14
N SER A 160 17.15 -4.48 -10.25
CA SER A 160 16.57 -5.68 -10.84
C SER A 160 15.51 -6.31 -9.92
N PHE A 161 14.59 -7.11 -10.51
CA PHE A 161 13.57 -7.80 -9.76
C PHE A 161 13.44 -9.26 -10.23
N ALA A 162 13.97 -10.18 -9.44
CA ALA A 162 13.93 -11.62 -9.73
C ALA A 162 12.69 -12.35 -9.16
N GLY A 163 11.81 -11.61 -8.47
CA GLY A 163 10.62 -12.14 -7.82
C GLY A 163 10.39 -11.51 -6.44
N ARG A 164 9.19 -11.65 -5.88
CA ARG A 164 8.83 -11.00 -4.61
C ARG A 164 9.47 -11.69 -3.41
N SER A 165 10.39 -11.00 -2.73
CA SER A 165 10.95 -11.36 -1.43
C SER A 165 10.61 -10.31 -0.37
N ARG A 166 10.28 -10.74 0.86
CA ARG A 166 9.76 -9.82 1.88
C ARG A 166 10.60 -9.77 3.16
N ARG A 167 11.07 -10.90 3.66
CA ARG A 167 11.74 -11.02 4.96
C ARG A 167 12.87 -12.03 4.91
N PRO A 168 14.10 -11.60 4.61
CA PRO A 168 14.49 -10.25 4.22
C PRO A 168 14.18 -9.94 2.74
N PRO A 169 14.14 -8.65 2.34
CA PRO A 169 14.18 -8.28 0.92
C PRO A 169 15.55 -8.62 0.36
N LEU A 170 15.60 -9.32 -0.78
CA LEU A 170 16.86 -9.84 -1.34
C LEU A 170 17.50 -8.91 -2.39
N ASP A 171 16.77 -7.90 -2.82
CA ASP A 171 17.21 -6.89 -3.80
C ASP A 171 16.66 -5.50 -3.44
N ASN A 172 17.21 -4.46 -4.07
CA ASN A 172 16.83 -3.07 -3.81
C ASN A 172 15.36 -2.78 -4.17
N THR A 173 14.84 -3.38 -5.22
CA THR A 173 13.43 -3.24 -5.64
C THR A 173 12.49 -3.82 -4.58
N ASN A 174 12.80 -5.00 -4.05
CA ASN A 174 12.05 -5.60 -2.95
C ASN A 174 12.16 -4.80 -1.65
N ALA A 175 13.31 -4.15 -1.39
CA ALA A 175 13.48 -3.24 -0.26
C ALA A 175 12.56 -2.01 -0.40
N LEU A 176 12.52 -1.36 -1.57
CA LEU A 176 11.62 -0.25 -1.87
C LEU A 176 10.15 -0.65 -1.78
N LEU A 177 9.76 -1.80 -2.35
CA LEU A 177 8.40 -2.32 -2.24
C LEU A 177 8.02 -2.56 -0.78
N SER A 178 8.89 -3.16 0.01
CA SER A 178 8.63 -3.43 1.44
C SER A 178 8.50 -2.14 2.24
N PHE A 179 9.30 -1.13 1.92
CA PHE A 179 9.20 0.21 2.48
C PHE A 179 7.86 0.88 2.15
N ALA A 180 7.48 0.90 0.86
CA ALA A 180 6.20 1.47 0.42
C ALA A 180 4.99 0.76 1.05
N TYR A 181 5.03 -0.58 1.17
CA TYR A 181 4.00 -1.34 1.88
C TYR A 181 3.92 -1.00 3.37
N SER A 182 5.05 -0.70 4.02
CA SER A 182 5.06 -0.31 5.44
C SER A 182 4.40 1.06 5.64
N LEU A 183 4.65 2.02 4.73
CA LEU A 183 3.99 3.32 4.74
C LEU A 183 2.49 3.18 4.49
N LEU A 184 2.09 2.45 3.44
CA LEU A 184 0.68 2.23 3.12
C LEU A 184 -0.07 1.54 4.27
N ALA A 185 0.54 0.55 4.92
CA ALA A 185 -0.05 -0.11 6.09
C ALA A 185 -0.24 0.86 7.26
N SER A 186 0.69 1.81 7.45
CA SER A 186 0.56 2.86 8.46
C SER A 186 -0.61 3.79 8.15
N ASP A 187 -0.74 4.25 6.89
CA ASP A 187 -1.81 5.13 6.45
C ASP A 187 -3.18 4.46 6.55
N CYS A 188 -3.31 3.20 6.09
CA CYS A 188 -4.53 2.43 6.24
C CYS A 188 -4.92 2.25 7.71
N THR A 189 -3.95 1.99 8.59
CA THR A 189 -4.20 1.87 10.03
C THR A 189 -4.68 3.20 10.62
N ALA A 190 -4.08 4.33 10.20
CA ALA A 190 -4.51 5.65 10.63
C ALA A 190 -5.97 5.92 10.23
N ALA A 191 -6.30 5.64 8.96
CA ALA A 191 -7.66 5.85 8.43
C ALA A 191 -8.71 4.99 9.14
N LEU A 192 -8.37 3.75 9.54
CA LEU A 192 -9.30 2.86 10.25
C LEU A 192 -9.46 3.19 11.74
N GLN A 193 -8.52 3.95 12.32
CA GLN A 193 -8.54 4.36 13.72
C GLN A 193 -9.12 5.76 13.94
N SER A 194 -9.33 6.52 12.88
CA SER A 194 -9.87 7.90 12.93
C SER A 194 -11.39 7.95 13.16
#